data_c8d8c95f3f25e9ee2d7fb56fbe74a426
#
_entry.id   c8d8c95f3f25e9ee2d7fb56fbe74a426
#
_cell.length_a   1.000
_cell.length_b   1.000
_cell.length_c   1.000
_cell.angle_alpha   90.00
_cell.angle_beta   90.00
_cell.angle_gamma   90.00
#
_symmetry.space_group_name_H-M   'P 1'
#
loop_
_entity.id
_entity.type
_entity.pdbx_description
1 polymer ?
#
loop_
_entity_poly.entity_id
_entity_poly.type
_entity_poly.pdbx_seq_one_letter_code
_entity_poly.pdbx_strand_id
1 'polypeptide(L)'
;MKVCLIDNYDSFTYNVEHLLKTQDVLVEVIRNDQILVDDLDLRNYDAFVLGPGPSNPSNAGICNDLIKYFYKVNPILGICLGHQCIGYSFNSKIIRAKNIMHGKTSMISHNKQTIF
;
A
#
# COMPACT_ATOMS: atom_id res chain seq x y z
N MET A 1 13.42 6.76 10.44
CA MET A 1 12.80 6.39 9.15
C MET A 1 11.49 7.15 9.00
N LYS A 2 11.26 7.76 7.83
CA LYS A 2 10.03 8.49 7.49
C LYS A 2 9.23 7.71 6.47
N VAL A 3 8.00 7.34 6.80
CA VAL A 3 7.12 6.52 5.96
C VAL A 3 5.91 7.33 5.52
N CYS A 4 5.59 7.27 4.24
CA CYS A 4 4.34 7.78 3.71
C CYS A 4 3.31 6.65 3.65
N LEU A 5 2.18 6.82 4.33
CA LEU A 5 1.02 5.94 4.24
C LEU A 5 -0.03 6.57 3.32
N ILE A 6 -0.28 5.95 2.19
CA ILE A 6 -1.34 6.39 1.27
C ILE A 6 -2.69 5.86 1.79
N ASP A 7 -3.57 6.80 2.13
CA ASP A 7 -4.95 6.53 2.53
C ASP A 7 -5.84 6.41 1.28
N ASN A 8 -6.34 5.22 1.04
CA ASN A 8 -7.28 4.91 -0.02
C ASN A 8 -8.75 5.05 0.42
N TYR A 9 -9.03 5.96 1.36
CA TYR A 9 -10.37 6.19 1.91
C TYR A 9 -10.97 4.96 2.61
N ASP A 10 -10.14 4.31 3.41
CA ASP A 10 -10.55 3.14 4.20
C ASP A 10 -10.60 3.47 5.70
N SER A 11 -11.58 2.93 6.40
CA SER A 11 -11.73 3.12 7.86
C SER A 11 -10.58 2.49 8.66
N PHE A 12 -9.83 1.56 8.07
CA PHE A 12 -8.71 0.87 8.71
C PHE A 12 -7.37 1.60 8.57
N THR A 13 -7.29 2.69 7.80
CA THR A 13 -6.04 3.43 7.55
C THR A 13 -5.35 3.84 8.84
N TYR A 14 -6.08 4.39 9.81
CA TYR A 14 -5.50 4.84 11.07
C TYR A 14 -5.07 3.70 11.99
N ASN A 15 -5.62 2.49 11.86
CA ASN A 15 -5.11 1.30 12.53
C ASN A 15 -3.74 0.90 11.94
N VAL A 16 -3.58 1.00 10.63
CA VAL A 16 -2.28 0.78 9.96
C VAL A 16 -1.26 1.84 10.41
N GLU A 17 -1.65 3.11 10.43
CA GLU A 17 -0.81 4.20 10.95
C GLU A 17 -0.34 3.93 12.38
N HIS A 18 -1.27 3.56 13.27
CA HIS A 18 -0.95 3.25 14.65
C HIS A 18 0.05 2.10 14.75
N LEU A 19 -0.18 1.01 14.01
CA LEU A 19 0.73 -0.13 13.99
C LEU A 19 2.13 0.26 13.51
N LEU A 20 2.24 1.06 12.47
CA LEU A 20 3.52 1.56 11.97
C LEU A 20 4.23 2.41 13.03
N LYS A 21 3.52 3.29 13.72
CA LYS A 21 4.08 4.14 14.79
C LYS A 21 4.61 3.33 15.98
N THR A 22 4.08 2.13 16.24
CA THR A 22 4.64 1.24 17.29
C THR A 22 6.03 0.69 16.93
N GLN A 23 6.48 0.86 15.68
CA GLN A 23 7.80 0.45 15.20
C GLN A 23 8.80 1.62 15.18
N ASP A 24 8.57 2.68 15.93
CA ASP A 24 9.42 3.88 16.04
C ASP A 24 9.71 4.55 14.66
N VAL A 25 8.75 4.53 13.75
CA VAL A 25 8.83 5.23 12.47
C VAL A 25 7.95 6.48 12.46
N LEU A 26 8.41 7.52 11.80
CA LEU A 26 7.60 8.70 11.51
C LEU A 26 6.64 8.38 10.37
N VAL A 27 5.34 8.52 10.59
CA VAL A 27 4.32 8.23 9.59
C VAL A 27 3.60 9.50 9.20
N GLU A 28 3.54 9.78 7.90
CA GLU A 28 2.70 10.82 7.31
C GLU A 28 1.59 10.15 6.50
N VAL A 29 0.34 10.44 6.82
CA VAL A 29 -0.84 9.89 6.10
C VAL A 29 -1.27 10.89 5.05
N ILE A 30 -1.37 10.46 3.79
CA ILE A 30 -1.78 11.29 2.66
C ILE A 30 -2.86 10.56 1.88
N ARG A 31 -3.95 11.22 1.57
CA ARG A 31 -5.01 10.66 0.73
C ARG A 31 -4.56 10.52 -0.71
N ASN A 32 -5.01 9.46 -1.36
CA ASN A 32 -4.56 9.05 -2.69
C ASN A 32 -4.87 10.03 -3.84
N ASP A 33 -5.65 11.05 -3.58
CA ASP A 33 -6.06 12.09 -4.54
C ASP A 33 -5.59 13.51 -4.16
N GLN A 34 -4.79 13.64 -3.08
CA GLN A 34 -4.39 14.95 -2.54
C GLN A 34 -2.93 15.33 -2.84
N ILE A 35 -2.21 14.52 -3.59
CA ILE A 35 -0.80 14.76 -3.89
C ILE A 35 -0.45 14.20 -5.27
N LEU A 36 0.55 14.79 -5.90
CA LEU A 36 1.17 14.28 -7.12
C LEU A 36 2.46 13.52 -6.79
N VAL A 37 2.90 12.64 -7.70
CA VAL A 37 4.13 11.84 -7.53
C VAL A 37 5.36 12.72 -7.35
N ASP A 38 5.48 13.78 -8.14
CA ASP A 38 6.60 14.71 -8.07
C ASP A 38 6.69 15.42 -6.71
N ASP A 39 5.55 15.72 -6.09
CA ASP A 39 5.51 16.31 -4.75
C ASP A 39 5.92 15.31 -3.65
N LEU A 40 5.68 14.02 -3.86
CA LEU A 40 6.15 12.95 -2.97
C LEU A 40 7.67 12.84 -2.98
N ASP A 41 8.29 12.95 -4.16
CA ASP A 41 9.74 12.89 -4.32
C ASP A 41 10.43 14.00 -3.52
N LEU A 42 9.89 15.21 -3.53
CA LEU A 42 10.40 16.36 -2.78
C LEU A 42 10.34 16.21 -1.25
N ARG A 43 9.52 15.29 -0.74
CA ARG A 43 9.33 15.09 0.71
C ARG A 43 10.30 14.11 1.36
N ASN A 44 11.14 13.43 0.57
CA ASN A 44 12.18 12.51 1.03
C ASN A 44 11.66 11.43 2.00
N TYR A 45 10.75 10.59 1.54
CA TYR A 45 10.32 9.41 2.29
C TYR A 45 11.31 8.27 2.12
N ASP A 46 11.54 7.52 3.20
CA ASP A 46 12.37 6.31 3.17
C ASP A 46 11.60 5.09 2.63
N ALA A 47 10.28 5.06 2.82
CA ALA A 47 9.43 3.97 2.35
C ALA A 47 7.98 4.43 2.16
N PHE A 48 7.21 3.66 1.39
CA PHE A 48 5.79 3.86 1.16
C PHE A 48 4.96 2.68 1.62
N VAL A 49 3.81 2.95 2.22
CA VAL A 49 2.79 1.95 2.52
C VAL A 49 1.51 2.35 1.78
N LEU A 50 1.02 1.48 0.93
CA LEU A 50 -0.25 1.66 0.22
C LEU A 50 -1.34 0.95 1.02
N GLY A 51 -2.25 1.73 1.58
CA GLY A 51 -3.27 1.24 2.49
C GLY A 51 -4.40 0.45 1.84
N PRO A 52 -5.26 -0.15 2.67
CA PRO A 52 -6.51 -0.75 2.20
C PRO A 52 -7.43 0.30 1.59
N GLY A 53 -8.42 -0.14 0.85
CA GLY A 53 -9.39 0.76 0.25
C GLY A 53 -10.46 0.03 -0.56
N PRO A 54 -11.52 0.75 -0.95
CA PRO A 54 -12.61 0.20 -1.76
C PRO A 54 -12.22 0.09 -3.24
N SER A 55 -13.09 -0.57 -4.00
CA SER A 55 -13.03 -0.66 -5.46
C SER A 55 -11.87 -1.53 -5.96
N ASN A 56 -11.09 -1.06 -6.89
CA ASN A 56 -10.04 -1.80 -7.59
C ASN A 56 -8.85 -0.89 -7.93
N PRO A 57 -7.71 -1.45 -8.38
CA PRO A 57 -6.50 -0.67 -8.66
C PRO A 57 -6.66 0.50 -9.63
N SER A 58 -7.56 0.43 -10.62
CA SER A 58 -7.74 1.54 -11.57
C SER A 58 -8.37 2.78 -10.91
N ASN A 59 -8.98 2.64 -9.75
CA ASN A 59 -9.60 3.72 -8.96
C ASN A 59 -8.81 4.07 -7.69
N ALA A 60 -7.55 3.68 -7.60
CA ALA A 60 -6.71 3.88 -6.41
C ALA A 60 -5.88 5.19 -6.44
N GLY A 61 -6.33 6.20 -7.20
CA GLY A 61 -5.66 7.49 -7.27
C GLY A 61 -4.18 7.36 -7.64
N ILE A 62 -3.31 7.98 -6.86
CA ILE A 62 -1.86 8.04 -7.11
C ILE A 62 -1.14 6.68 -7.00
N CYS A 63 -1.76 5.63 -6.42
CA CYS A 63 -1.05 4.40 -6.03
C CYS A 63 -0.26 3.76 -7.18
N ASN A 64 -0.85 3.66 -8.38
CA ASN A 64 -0.17 3.02 -9.52
C ASN A 64 1.00 3.86 -10.05
N ASP A 65 0.87 5.17 -10.07
CA ASP A 65 1.93 6.07 -10.50
C ASP A 65 3.06 6.12 -9.47
N LEU A 66 2.74 6.14 -8.18
CA LEU A 66 3.69 6.02 -7.09
C LEU A 66 4.51 4.73 -7.22
N ILE A 67 3.87 3.59 -7.46
CA ILE A 67 4.57 2.31 -7.63
C ILE A 67 5.55 2.40 -8.80
N LYS A 68 5.10 2.86 -9.97
CA LYS A 68 5.95 2.95 -11.17
C LYS A 68 7.15 3.88 -10.99
N TYR A 69 6.97 4.95 -10.24
CA TYR A 69 8.03 5.93 -9.99
C TYR A 69 9.06 5.43 -8.97
N PHE A 70 8.59 4.90 -7.83
CA PHE A 70 9.45 4.63 -6.67
C PHE A 70 9.92 3.19 -6.52
N TYR A 71 9.39 2.20 -7.26
CA TYR A 71 9.66 0.76 -6.98
C TYR A 71 11.15 0.37 -7.07
N LYS A 72 11.98 1.14 -7.77
CA LYS A 72 13.43 0.88 -7.88
C LYS A 72 14.27 1.57 -6.81
N VAL A 73 13.71 2.58 -6.14
CA VAL A 73 14.46 3.45 -5.22
C VAL A 73 13.98 3.36 -3.78
N ASN A 74 12.69 3.10 -3.55
CA ASN A 74 12.11 3.02 -2.22
C ASN A 74 11.38 1.69 -2.00
N PRO A 75 11.46 1.10 -0.79
CA PRO A 75 10.59 0.00 -0.41
C PRO A 75 9.11 0.41 -0.46
N ILE A 76 8.28 -0.46 -1.00
CA ILE A 76 6.82 -0.25 -1.08
C ILE A 76 6.12 -1.48 -0.50
N LEU A 77 5.29 -1.28 0.53
CA LEU A 77 4.41 -2.31 1.09
C LEU A 77 2.96 -2.03 0.68
N GLY A 78 2.29 -3.01 0.13
CA GLY A 78 0.86 -2.93 -0.19
C GLY A 78 0.00 -3.77 0.73
N ILE A 79 -1.09 -3.18 1.24
CA ILE A 79 -2.08 -3.85 2.10
C ILE A 79 -3.43 -3.84 1.39
N CYS A 80 -4.04 -4.99 1.18
CA CYS A 80 -5.34 -5.16 0.53
C CYS A 80 -5.36 -4.48 -0.87
N LEU A 81 -6.08 -3.37 -1.06
CA LEU A 81 -6.08 -2.62 -2.31
C LEU A 81 -4.66 -2.22 -2.74
N GLY A 82 -3.82 -1.78 -1.81
CA GLY A 82 -2.42 -1.46 -2.10
C GLY A 82 -1.61 -2.65 -2.64
N HIS A 83 -1.84 -3.86 -2.12
CA HIS A 83 -1.25 -5.09 -2.66
C HIS A 83 -1.75 -5.39 -4.08
N GLN A 84 -3.05 -5.19 -4.32
CA GLN A 84 -3.61 -5.33 -5.67
C GLN A 84 -3.02 -4.31 -6.65
N CYS A 85 -2.78 -3.06 -6.21
CA CYS A 85 -2.12 -2.03 -7.03
C CYS A 85 -0.71 -2.45 -7.44
N ILE A 86 0.06 -3.09 -6.54
CA ILE A 86 1.39 -3.63 -6.87
C ILE A 86 1.25 -4.68 -7.98
N GLY A 87 0.42 -5.68 -7.80
CA GLY A 87 0.18 -6.69 -8.82
C GLY A 87 -0.25 -6.08 -10.17
N TYR A 88 -1.20 -5.17 -10.14
CA TYR A 88 -1.72 -4.49 -11.32
C TYR A 88 -0.64 -3.66 -12.05
N SER A 89 0.20 -2.93 -11.32
CA SER A 89 1.28 -2.11 -11.88
C SER A 89 2.35 -2.95 -12.58
N PHE A 90 2.48 -4.22 -12.23
CA PHE A 90 3.35 -5.20 -12.90
C PHE A 90 2.60 -6.17 -13.82
N ASN A 91 1.46 -5.73 -14.37
CA ASN A 91 0.65 -6.46 -15.34
C ASN A 91 0.02 -7.77 -14.83
N SER A 92 -0.11 -7.94 -13.52
CA SER A 92 -0.87 -9.04 -12.96
C SER A 92 -2.38 -8.78 -13.10
N LYS A 93 -3.14 -9.83 -13.40
CA LYS A 93 -4.60 -9.75 -13.46
C LYS A 93 -5.19 -9.89 -12.07
N ILE A 94 -5.95 -8.91 -11.64
CA ILE A 94 -6.69 -8.96 -10.38
C ILE A 94 -8.03 -9.67 -10.64
N ILE A 95 -8.24 -10.78 -9.97
CA ILE A 95 -9.44 -11.62 -10.10
C ILE A 95 -10.04 -11.91 -8.72
N ARG A 96 -11.32 -12.28 -8.70
CA ARG A 96 -11.96 -12.76 -7.47
C ARG A 96 -11.39 -14.13 -7.09
N ALA A 97 -11.12 -14.32 -5.79
CA ALA A 97 -10.76 -15.62 -5.26
C ALA A 97 -11.93 -16.62 -5.40
N LYS A 98 -11.60 -17.91 -5.52
CA LYS A 98 -12.62 -18.98 -5.52
C LYS A 98 -13.46 -18.95 -4.25
N ASN A 99 -12.82 -18.77 -3.11
CA ASN A 99 -13.45 -18.59 -1.79
C ASN A 99 -13.16 -17.17 -1.33
N ILE A 100 -14.19 -16.32 -1.27
CA ILE A 100 -14.04 -14.94 -0.82
C ILE A 100 -13.87 -14.93 0.70
N MET A 101 -12.75 -14.34 1.18
CA MET A 101 -12.45 -14.18 2.59
C MET A 101 -12.35 -12.69 2.91
N HIS A 102 -13.22 -12.21 3.79
CA HIS A 102 -13.19 -10.84 4.30
C HIS A 102 -13.45 -10.83 5.80
N GLY A 103 -12.64 -10.10 6.56
CA GLY A 103 -12.74 -10.05 8.03
C GLY A 103 -12.46 -11.37 8.74
N LYS A 104 -11.82 -12.34 8.09
CA LYS A 104 -11.45 -13.65 8.62
C LYS A 104 -9.97 -13.93 8.33
N THR A 105 -9.39 -14.82 9.12
CA THR A 105 -8.04 -15.33 8.90
C THR A 105 -8.06 -16.65 8.14
N SER A 106 -7.01 -16.92 7.39
CA SER A 106 -6.76 -18.21 6.74
C SER A 106 -5.29 -18.59 6.84
N MET A 107 -5.02 -19.88 6.81
CA MET A 107 -3.64 -20.38 6.75
C MET A 107 -3.06 -20.12 5.36
N ILE A 108 -1.84 -19.61 5.33
CA ILE A 108 -1.07 -19.43 4.09
C ILE A 108 0.19 -20.28 4.12
N SER A 109 0.61 -20.76 2.96
CA SER A 109 1.92 -21.39 2.79
C SER A 109 2.90 -20.38 2.23
N HIS A 110 4.10 -20.29 2.81
CA HIS A 110 5.15 -19.38 2.39
C HIS A 110 6.54 -20.01 2.58
N ASN A 111 7.54 -19.47 1.91
CA ASN A 111 8.92 -19.96 1.93
C ASN A 111 9.80 -19.36 3.04
N LYS A 112 9.23 -18.59 3.96
CA LYS A 112 9.94 -17.84 5.02
C LYS A 112 11.00 -16.87 4.49
N GLN A 113 10.75 -16.27 3.35
CA GLN A 113 11.62 -15.27 2.75
C GLN A 113 10.88 -13.93 2.65
N THR A 114 11.65 -12.84 2.51
CA THR A 114 11.13 -11.47 2.39
C THR A 114 10.33 -11.04 3.63
N ILE A 115 9.01 -10.82 3.48
CA ILE A 115 8.13 -10.33 4.54
C ILE A 115 7.52 -11.44 5.41
N PHE A 116 7.85 -12.71 5.17
CA PHE A 116 7.32 -13.84 5.93
C PHE A 116 8.39 -14.55 6.76
#